data_2da475efed2cd518993a20beed02ed2d
#
_entry.id   2da475efed2cd518993a20beed02ed2d
#
_cell.length_a   1.000
_cell.length_b   1.000
_cell.length_c   1.000
_cell.angle_alpha   90.00
_cell.angle_beta   90.00
_cell.angle_gamma   90.00
#
_symmetry.space_group_name_H-M   'P 1'
#
loop_
_entity.id
_entity.type
_entity.pdbx_description
1 polymer ?
#
loop_
_entity_poly.entity_id
_entity_poly.type
_entity_poly.pdbx_seq_one_letter_code
_entity_poly.pdbx_strand_id
1 'polypeptide(L)'
;MLGSMGPEQRRQEILAEIAGLGAVLPGSVDERSTRCQRSGCHCRADPPRLHGPYPTWMRQEGAHQVTKTLSTEQAERLRPLLAADRRLRELVRELEAIGLSQVNDLLEGGEPAS
;
A
#
# COMPACT_ATOMS: atom_id res chain seq x y z
N MET A 1 16.85 27.74 -14.78
CA MET A 1 17.81 27.16 -14.40
C MET A 1 17.48 25.95 -13.87
N LEU A 2 18.19 25.08 -13.97
CA LEU A 2 17.89 23.90 -13.63
C LEU A 2 18.37 23.58 -12.33
N GLY A 3 18.38 24.26 -11.42
CA GLY A 3 18.86 23.89 -10.17
C GLY A 3 18.12 22.80 -9.57
N SER A 4 18.63 22.20 -8.56
CA SER A 4 17.93 21.16 -7.89
C SER A 4 16.77 21.75 -7.13
N MET A 5 15.74 20.96 -6.98
CA MET A 5 14.57 21.36 -6.29
C MET A 5 14.84 21.41 -4.82
N GLY A 6 14.47 22.45 -4.16
CA GLY A 6 14.64 22.51 -2.71
C GLY A 6 13.64 21.65 -1.98
N PRO A 7 13.88 21.38 -0.69
CA PRO A 7 12.98 20.53 0.07
C PRO A 7 11.57 21.10 0.17
N GLU A 8 11.42 22.39 0.30
CA GLU A 8 10.11 22.97 0.41
C GLU A 8 9.32 22.81 -0.88
N GLN A 9 9.97 23.02 -2.02
CA GLN A 9 9.31 22.84 -3.29
C GLN A 9 8.94 21.38 -3.51
N ARG A 10 9.84 20.46 -3.16
CA ARG A 10 9.53 19.05 -3.30
C ARG A 10 8.36 18.65 -2.39
N ARG A 11 8.32 19.19 -1.17
CA ARG A 11 7.23 18.90 -0.25
C ARG A 11 5.89 19.32 -0.84
N GLN A 12 5.85 20.49 -1.45
CA GLN A 12 4.62 20.98 -2.06
C GLN A 12 4.19 20.11 -3.24
N GLU A 13 5.14 19.63 -4.03
CA GLU A 13 4.83 18.75 -5.14
C GLU A 13 4.26 17.43 -4.65
N ILE A 14 4.82 16.89 -3.56
CA ILE A 14 4.33 15.65 -2.99
C ILE A 14 2.89 15.84 -2.51
N LEU A 15 2.62 16.92 -1.80
CA LEU A 15 1.27 17.18 -1.30
C LEU A 15 0.28 17.33 -2.46
N ALA A 16 0.70 17.96 -3.54
CA ALA A 16 -0.16 18.09 -4.71
C ALA A 16 -0.43 16.73 -5.35
N GLU A 17 0.58 15.87 -5.41
CA GLU A 17 0.37 14.54 -5.97
C GLU A 17 -0.57 13.74 -5.10
N ILE A 18 -0.42 13.82 -3.77
CA ILE A 18 -1.31 13.14 -2.85
C ILE A 18 -2.75 13.61 -3.07
N ALA A 19 -2.94 14.91 -3.21
CA ALA A 19 -4.27 15.45 -3.41
C ALA A 19 -4.91 14.93 -4.68
N GLY A 20 -4.12 14.55 -5.66
CA GLY A 20 -4.65 14.05 -6.92
C GLY A 20 -4.83 12.56 -7.01
N LEU A 21 -4.51 11.80 -5.95
CA LEU A 21 -4.56 10.34 -6.05
C LEU A 21 -5.98 9.78 -6.10
N GLY A 22 -6.93 10.47 -5.53
CA GLY A 22 -8.28 9.94 -5.46
C GLY A 22 -8.40 8.87 -4.39
N ALA A 23 -9.20 7.87 -4.64
CA ALA A 23 -9.42 6.83 -3.66
C ALA A 23 -8.21 5.93 -3.52
N VAL A 24 -7.92 5.52 -2.31
CA VAL A 24 -6.82 4.60 -2.03
C VAL A 24 -7.36 3.43 -1.24
N LEU A 25 -6.71 2.29 -1.37
CA LEU A 25 -7.17 1.09 -0.69
C LEU A 25 -5.95 0.30 -0.22
N PRO A 26 -5.90 -0.04 1.07
CA PRO A 26 -4.75 -0.77 1.60
C PRO A 26 -4.77 -2.23 1.18
N GLY A 27 -3.61 -2.85 1.22
CA GLY A 27 -3.49 -4.27 1.00
C GLY A 27 -2.97 -4.62 -0.37
N SER A 28 -3.14 -5.88 -0.71
CA SER A 28 -2.67 -6.39 -1.99
C SER A 28 -3.62 -7.45 -2.50
N VAL A 29 -3.56 -7.73 -3.78
CA VAL A 29 -4.32 -8.82 -4.38
C VAL A 29 -3.33 -9.82 -4.94
N ASP A 30 -3.45 -11.07 -4.49
CA ASP A 30 -2.64 -12.16 -4.97
C ASP A 30 -3.54 -13.29 -5.44
N GLU A 31 -3.01 -14.13 -6.33
CA GLU A 31 -3.73 -15.32 -6.75
C GLU A 31 -3.49 -16.42 -5.75
N ARG A 32 -4.55 -17.00 -5.23
CA ARG A 32 -4.44 -18.05 -4.24
C ARG A 32 -5.34 -19.22 -4.57
N SER A 33 -4.82 -20.43 -4.36
CA SER A 33 -5.58 -21.66 -4.47
C SER A 33 -5.91 -22.13 -3.07
N THR A 34 -7.10 -22.65 -2.88
CA THR A 34 -7.57 -23.01 -1.55
C THR A 34 -8.24 -24.36 -1.54
N ARG A 35 -8.40 -24.92 -0.35
CA ARG A 35 -9.22 -26.09 -0.13
C ARG A 35 -10.57 -25.64 0.40
N CYS A 36 -11.62 -26.34 0.00
CA CYS A 36 -12.93 -26.02 0.50
C CYS A 36 -13.21 -26.86 1.75
N GLN A 37 -14.36 -26.58 2.38
CA GLN A 37 -14.74 -27.32 3.58
C GLN A 37 -15.46 -28.63 3.25
N ARG A 38 -15.78 -28.86 1.99
CA ARG A 38 -16.57 -30.03 1.62
C ARG A 38 -15.73 -31.29 1.62
N SER A 39 -16.11 -32.28 2.41
CA SER A 39 -15.40 -33.55 2.40
C SER A 39 -15.67 -34.26 1.09
N GLY A 40 -14.71 -35.03 0.62
CA GLY A 40 -14.85 -35.72 -0.64
C GLY A 40 -14.60 -34.89 -1.88
N CYS A 41 -14.30 -33.60 -1.72
CA CYS A 41 -14.00 -32.77 -2.84
C CYS A 41 -12.61 -33.10 -3.38
N HIS A 42 -12.39 -32.84 -4.69
CA HIS A 42 -11.11 -33.13 -5.32
C HIS A 42 -9.96 -32.36 -4.66
N CYS A 43 -10.23 -31.25 -3.98
CA CYS A 43 -9.16 -30.51 -3.31
C CYS A 43 -8.60 -31.28 -2.13
N ARG A 44 -9.28 -32.34 -1.68
CA ARG A 44 -8.79 -33.16 -0.60
C ARG A 44 -8.28 -34.49 -1.11
N ALA A 45 -8.14 -34.64 -2.41
CA ALA A 45 -7.58 -35.86 -2.99
C ALA A 45 -6.09 -35.90 -2.76
N ASP A 46 -5.46 -37.02 -3.12
CA ASP A 46 -4.03 -37.21 -3.02
C ASP A 46 -3.52 -37.60 -4.40
N PRO A 47 -2.83 -36.72 -5.12
CA PRO A 47 -2.49 -35.35 -4.70
C PRO A 47 -3.71 -34.43 -4.75
N PRO A 48 -3.73 -33.43 -3.91
CA PRO A 48 -4.90 -32.56 -3.86
C PRO A 48 -4.99 -31.67 -5.09
N ARG A 49 -6.23 -31.38 -5.49
CA ARG A 49 -6.47 -30.44 -6.55
C ARG A 49 -7.18 -29.27 -5.92
N LEU A 50 -6.43 -28.23 -5.63
CA LEU A 50 -6.97 -27.08 -4.95
C LEU A 50 -7.91 -26.30 -5.87
N HIS A 51 -8.81 -25.54 -5.26
CA HIS A 51 -9.69 -24.64 -5.98
C HIS A 51 -8.94 -23.37 -6.33
N GLY A 52 -9.27 -22.80 -7.47
CA GLY A 52 -8.64 -21.56 -7.91
C GLY A 52 -7.66 -21.82 -9.03
N PRO A 53 -6.66 -20.91 -9.17
CA PRO A 53 -6.41 -19.82 -8.22
C PRO A 53 -7.46 -18.71 -8.35
N TYR A 54 -7.70 -18.05 -7.24
CA TYR A 54 -8.63 -16.92 -7.20
C TYR A 54 -7.90 -15.67 -6.76
N PRO A 55 -8.26 -14.51 -7.30
CA PRO A 55 -7.72 -13.27 -6.78
C PRO A 55 -8.17 -13.11 -5.33
N THR A 56 -7.25 -12.81 -4.45
CA THR A 56 -7.55 -12.67 -3.04
C THR A 56 -6.99 -11.36 -2.55
N TRP A 57 -7.86 -10.53 -2.00
CA TRP A 57 -7.45 -9.26 -1.42
C TRP A 57 -7.13 -9.49 0.04
N MET A 58 -5.91 -9.10 0.42
CA MET A 58 -5.44 -9.24 1.79
C MET A 58 -5.09 -7.89 2.32
N ARG A 59 -5.55 -7.59 3.52
CA ARG A 59 -5.23 -6.32 4.18
C ARG A 59 -5.12 -6.54 5.67
N GLN A 60 -4.46 -5.58 6.32
CA GLN A 60 -4.28 -5.63 7.76
C GLN A 60 -5.30 -4.70 8.41
N GLU A 61 -6.03 -5.19 9.41
CA GLU A 61 -6.93 -4.35 10.20
C GLU A 61 -6.51 -4.51 11.66
N GLY A 62 -5.79 -3.54 12.18
CA GLY A 62 -5.25 -3.66 13.52
C GLY A 62 -4.30 -4.84 13.60
N ALA A 63 -4.56 -5.75 14.52
CA ALA A 63 -3.72 -6.92 14.69
C ALA A 63 -4.12 -8.09 13.81
N HIS A 64 -5.17 -7.94 13.01
CA HIS A 64 -5.69 -9.05 12.22
C HIS A 64 -5.46 -8.87 10.75
N GLN A 65 -5.19 -9.97 10.06
CA GLN A 65 -5.14 -9.95 8.61
C GLN A 65 -6.51 -10.39 8.10
N VAL A 66 -7.08 -9.61 7.20
CA VAL A 66 -8.39 -9.89 6.63
C VAL A 66 -8.20 -10.23 5.16
N THR A 67 -8.83 -11.30 4.72
CA THR A 67 -8.74 -11.71 3.33
C THR A 67 -10.12 -11.81 2.72
N LYS A 68 -10.22 -11.56 1.44
CA LYS A 68 -11.47 -11.68 0.72
C LYS A 68 -11.19 -12.19 -0.69
N THR A 69 -11.84 -13.28 -1.05
CA THR A 69 -11.75 -13.81 -2.40
C THR A 69 -12.60 -12.93 -3.33
N LEU A 70 -12.04 -12.60 -4.49
CA LEU A 70 -12.67 -11.69 -5.42
C LEU A 70 -12.91 -12.39 -6.75
N SER A 71 -13.85 -11.88 -7.53
CA SER A 71 -13.93 -12.23 -8.92
C SER A 71 -12.84 -11.48 -9.67
N THR A 72 -12.60 -11.90 -10.90
CA THR A 72 -11.65 -11.21 -11.76
C THR A 72 -12.04 -9.74 -11.93
N GLU A 73 -13.33 -9.49 -12.14
CA GLU A 73 -13.79 -8.11 -12.33
C GLU A 73 -13.61 -7.27 -11.09
N GLN A 74 -13.88 -7.85 -9.91
CA GLN A 74 -13.67 -7.13 -8.67
C GLN A 74 -12.20 -6.80 -8.49
N ALA A 75 -11.32 -7.76 -8.78
CA ALA A 75 -9.88 -7.52 -8.66
C ALA A 75 -9.44 -6.38 -9.57
N GLU A 76 -9.96 -6.35 -10.81
CA GLU A 76 -9.61 -5.29 -11.73
C GLU A 76 -10.03 -3.92 -11.22
N ARG A 77 -11.16 -3.85 -10.54
CA ARG A 77 -11.63 -2.58 -9.98
C ARG A 77 -10.78 -2.12 -8.80
N LEU A 78 -10.23 -3.06 -8.04
CA LEU A 78 -9.44 -2.69 -6.88
C LEU A 78 -8.01 -2.32 -7.22
N ARG A 79 -7.46 -2.85 -8.31
CA ARG A 79 -6.04 -2.66 -8.61
C ARG A 79 -5.62 -1.20 -8.68
N PRO A 80 -6.37 -0.30 -9.34
CA PRO A 80 -5.93 1.10 -9.35
C PRO A 80 -5.91 1.73 -7.97
N LEU A 81 -6.86 1.36 -7.11
CA LEU A 81 -6.91 1.90 -5.77
C LEU A 81 -5.75 1.38 -4.91
N LEU A 82 -5.39 0.12 -5.11
CA LEU A 82 -4.25 -0.46 -4.42
C LEU A 82 -2.95 0.17 -4.88
N ALA A 83 -2.84 0.43 -6.19
CA ALA A 83 -1.67 1.12 -6.72
C ALA A 83 -1.57 2.54 -6.18
N ALA A 84 -2.71 3.22 -6.08
CA ALA A 84 -2.73 4.56 -5.52
C ALA A 84 -2.28 4.57 -4.06
N ASP A 85 -2.67 3.55 -3.30
CA ASP A 85 -2.24 3.47 -1.90
C ASP A 85 -0.74 3.23 -1.80
N ARG A 86 -0.19 2.38 -2.66
CA ARG A 86 1.25 2.16 -2.66
C ARG A 86 1.99 3.47 -2.97
N ARG A 87 1.47 4.23 -3.93
CA ARG A 87 2.08 5.52 -4.25
C ARG A 87 1.98 6.48 -3.09
N LEU A 88 0.83 6.51 -2.42
CA LEU A 88 0.66 7.35 -1.24
C LEU A 88 1.71 7.02 -0.19
N ARG A 89 1.94 5.74 0.06
CA ARG A 89 2.92 5.34 1.08
C ARG A 89 4.33 5.76 0.68
N GLU A 90 4.66 5.68 -0.60
CA GLU A 90 5.96 6.16 -1.08
C GLU A 90 6.09 7.67 -0.86
N LEU A 91 5.03 8.40 -1.15
CA LEU A 91 5.07 9.86 -0.98
C LEU A 91 5.17 10.25 0.49
N VAL A 92 4.49 9.52 1.37
CA VAL A 92 4.61 9.78 2.80
C VAL A 92 6.04 9.54 3.26
N ARG A 93 6.66 8.46 2.79
CA ARG A 93 8.07 8.20 3.16
C ARG A 93 8.98 9.31 2.66
N GLU A 94 8.70 9.86 1.48
CA GLU A 94 9.49 10.99 0.99
C GLU A 94 9.29 12.22 1.86
N LEU A 95 8.06 12.50 2.29
CA LEU A 95 7.82 13.59 3.20
C LEU A 95 8.59 13.43 4.50
N GLU A 96 8.60 12.21 5.01
CA GLU A 96 9.33 11.94 6.24
C GLU A 96 10.83 12.13 6.04
N ALA A 97 11.34 11.69 4.89
CA ALA A 97 12.76 11.86 4.60
C ALA A 97 13.14 13.34 4.53
N ILE A 98 12.27 14.16 3.95
CA ILE A 98 12.50 15.60 3.92
C ILE A 98 12.55 16.15 5.33
N GLY A 99 11.60 15.75 6.18
CA GLY A 99 11.59 16.19 7.57
C GLY A 99 12.85 15.79 8.30
N LEU A 100 13.28 14.54 8.10
CA LEU A 100 14.49 14.08 8.74
C LEU A 100 15.73 14.84 8.26
N SER A 101 15.75 15.22 6.99
CA SER A 101 16.89 15.96 6.47
C SER A 101 16.97 17.37 7.05
N GLN A 102 15.87 17.87 7.58
CA GLN A 102 15.83 19.22 8.12
C GLN A 102 15.89 19.26 9.64
N VAL A 103 15.94 18.10 10.29
CA VAL A 103 15.79 18.07 11.73
C VAL A 103 16.94 18.79 12.44
N ASN A 104 18.15 18.68 11.93
CA ASN A 104 19.27 19.37 12.57
C ASN A 104 19.10 20.88 12.52
N ASP A 105 18.64 21.39 11.37
CA ASP A 105 18.39 22.81 11.27
C ASP A 105 17.30 23.25 12.24
N LEU A 106 16.26 22.44 12.38
CA LEU A 106 15.18 22.77 13.30
C LEU A 106 15.68 22.77 14.73
N LEU A 107 16.52 21.83 15.08
CA LEU A 107 17.02 21.75 16.44
C LEU A 107 18.00 22.85 16.75
N GLU A 108 18.88 23.17 15.79
CA GLU A 108 19.84 24.21 16.03
C GLU A 108 19.23 25.57 16.02
N GLY A 109 18.36 25.85 15.13
CA GLY A 109 17.75 27.11 15.07
C GLY A 109 16.84 27.36 16.22
N GLY A 110 16.51 26.42 16.91
CA GLY A 110 15.69 26.51 17.87
C GLY A 110 16.22 27.15 19.01
N GLU A 111 16.63 26.86 19.74
CA GLU A 111 16.87 27.39 20.74
C GLU A 111 17.63 26.96 21.65
N PRO A 112 18.07 27.50 22.18
CA PRO A 112 18.96 27.20 22.98
C PRO A 112 18.53 26.67 24.10
N ALA A 113 17.84 26.13 24.26
CA ALA A 113 17.47 25.58 25.22
C ALA A 113 18.24 25.59 26.26
N SER A 114 18.74 25.57 26.40
CA SER A 114 19.41 25.52 27.34
C SER A 114 19.63 24.88 28.01
#